data_de756530b66c2a1bd9ead0ee056c10de
#
_entry.id   de756530b66c2a1bd9ead0ee056c10de
#
_cell.length_a   1.000
_cell.length_b   1.000
_cell.length_c   1.000
_cell.angle_alpha   90.00
_cell.angle_beta   90.00
_cell.angle_gamma   90.00
#
_symmetry.space_group_name_H-M   'P 1'
#
loop_
_entity.id
_entity.type
_entity.pdbx_description
1 polymer ?
#
loop_
_entity_poly.entity_id
_entity_poly.type
_entity_poly.pdbx_seq_one_letter_code
_entity_poly.pdbx_strand_id
1 'polypeptide(L)'
;MISANNVTYRVGKKALFEDVNIKFTEGNCYGLIGANGAGKSTFLKILSGQLDTTKGDIVITPGQRLSVLEQDHFKYDDNVVMDTVIMGNERLFQIMKEKDAIYAKEDFSDEDGIRASELEAEFAEMDGWEAESNAAMLLNGLGIGTEFHYSLMKDLDGSLKVKVLLAKALFGNPDILLLDEPTNHLDLDAIAWLEDFLIDFENTVIVVSHDRYFLNKVCTQIADIDYGKIQLYAGNYDFWYESSQLLIKQMKEANKKKEEKIKELQEFISRFSANASKSKQATSRKRALEKIELDDIKPSSRKYPYIDFRPEREIGNEVLAVEHLSKTINGEKVLNDISFTLGHEDKVAFVGSCELAKTTLFQILAGEIEPDEGTYKWGVTTSQSYFPKDNTAEFDNDLTIADWLTGYSPVKDATYVRGFLGRMLFAGEDGVKKVRILSGGEKVRCLLSKMMISGANCLILDEPTNHLDMESITALNNGLIKFPGVALFSCHDHQFVQTTANRIIEILPNGSLVDKITTYDEYLASDEMARKRTVFTAQTEDDEN
;
A
#
# COMPACT_ATOMS: atom_id res chain seq x y z
N MET A 1 -26.79 -3.11 -3.50
CA MET A 1 -26.34 -3.86 -2.28
C MET A 1 -25.78 -5.20 -2.70
N ILE A 2 -24.65 -5.59 -2.14
CA ILE A 2 -24.06 -6.93 -2.28
C ILE A 2 -23.88 -7.56 -0.90
N SER A 3 -24.20 -8.84 -0.74
CA SER A 3 -24.08 -9.55 0.53
C SER A 3 -23.45 -10.92 0.35
N ALA A 4 -22.63 -11.29 1.32
CA ALA A 4 -22.09 -12.63 1.48
C ALA A 4 -22.85 -13.34 2.61
N ASN A 5 -23.36 -14.53 2.34
CA ASN A 5 -24.16 -15.31 3.28
C ASN A 5 -23.47 -16.64 3.58
N ASN A 6 -23.03 -16.83 4.82
CA ASN A 6 -22.32 -18.03 5.29
C ASN A 6 -21.15 -18.47 4.40
N VAL A 7 -20.42 -17.51 3.86
CA VAL A 7 -19.34 -17.75 2.90
C VAL A 7 -18.13 -18.33 3.61
N THR A 8 -17.68 -19.48 3.14
CA THR A 8 -16.44 -20.14 3.54
C THR A 8 -15.60 -20.42 2.31
N TYR A 9 -14.32 -20.12 2.40
CA TYR A 9 -13.34 -20.44 1.35
C TYR A 9 -12.11 -21.13 1.91
N ARG A 10 -11.75 -22.27 1.33
CA ARG A 10 -10.63 -23.10 1.76
C ARG A 10 -9.62 -23.32 0.65
N VAL A 11 -8.35 -23.24 1.02
CA VAL A 11 -7.24 -23.66 0.17
C VAL A 11 -6.66 -24.94 0.77
N GLY A 12 -7.00 -26.07 0.17
CA GLY A 12 -6.69 -27.37 0.75
C GLY A 12 -7.38 -27.58 2.11
N LYS A 13 -6.57 -27.85 3.13
CA LYS A 13 -7.07 -28.07 4.51
C LYS A 13 -7.26 -26.76 5.31
N LYS A 14 -6.69 -25.65 4.85
CA LYS A 14 -6.71 -24.36 5.56
C LYS A 14 -7.86 -23.50 5.04
N ALA A 15 -8.72 -23.02 5.95
CA ALA A 15 -9.68 -21.98 5.63
C ALA A 15 -8.98 -20.61 5.65
N LEU A 16 -9.24 -19.78 4.64
CA LEU A 16 -8.87 -18.38 4.66
C LEU A 16 -9.87 -17.61 5.51
N PHE A 17 -11.14 -17.88 5.32
CA PHE A 17 -12.24 -17.36 6.17
C PHE A 17 -13.41 -18.35 6.18
N GLU A 18 -14.17 -18.32 7.26
CA GLU A 18 -15.29 -19.24 7.50
C GLU A 18 -16.54 -18.50 8.00
N ASP A 19 -17.70 -18.94 7.54
CA ASP A 19 -19.02 -18.48 7.95
C ASP A 19 -19.17 -16.94 7.93
N VAL A 20 -18.69 -16.33 6.84
CA VAL A 20 -18.74 -14.88 6.64
C VAL A 20 -20.16 -14.46 6.28
N ASN A 21 -20.71 -13.56 7.09
CA ASN A 21 -21.98 -12.90 6.87
C ASN A 21 -21.77 -11.39 6.88
N ILE A 22 -21.83 -10.76 5.71
CA ILE A 22 -21.52 -9.35 5.55
C ILE A 22 -22.39 -8.72 4.47
N LYS A 23 -22.85 -7.49 4.69
CA LYS A 23 -23.60 -6.69 3.72
C LYS A 23 -22.86 -5.41 3.43
N PHE A 24 -22.70 -5.13 2.15
CA PHE A 24 -22.16 -3.86 1.65
C PHE A 24 -23.30 -3.06 1.04
N THR A 25 -23.50 -1.85 1.55
CA THR A 25 -24.63 -0.99 1.20
C THR A 25 -24.18 0.27 0.45
N GLU A 26 -25.10 0.88 -0.27
CA GLU A 26 -24.88 2.14 -0.99
C GLU A 26 -24.44 3.27 -0.06
N GLY A 27 -23.75 4.26 -0.60
CA GLY A 27 -23.26 5.41 0.12
C GLY A 27 -22.02 5.12 1.00
N ASN A 28 -21.41 3.95 0.87
CA ASN A 28 -20.24 3.58 1.66
C ASN A 28 -19.07 3.14 0.77
N CYS A 29 -17.89 3.57 1.17
CA CYS A 29 -16.62 3.04 0.67
C CYS A 29 -16.03 2.12 1.75
N TYR A 30 -15.91 0.83 1.43
CA TYR A 30 -15.38 -0.19 2.33
C TYR A 30 -13.92 -0.46 2.01
N GLY A 31 -13.03 -0.21 2.97
CA GLY A 31 -11.63 -0.64 2.88
C GLY A 31 -11.51 -2.09 3.35
N LEU A 32 -11.17 -3.00 2.45
CA LEU A 32 -10.92 -4.40 2.78
C LEU A 32 -9.44 -4.57 3.17
N ILE A 33 -9.20 -4.84 4.44
CA ILE A 33 -7.86 -4.96 5.00
C ILE A 33 -7.61 -6.36 5.58
N GLY A 34 -6.35 -6.70 5.75
CA GLY A 34 -5.92 -7.98 6.29
C GLY A 34 -4.46 -8.24 5.97
N ALA A 35 -3.83 -9.17 6.68
CA ALA A 35 -2.45 -9.56 6.44
C ALA A 35 -2.24 -10.05 5.00
N ASN A 36 -1.00 -10.06 4.53
CA ASN A 36 -0.68 -10.69 3.26
C ASN A 36 -1.02 -12.18 3.28
N GLY A 37 -1.74 -12.63 2.26
CA GLY A 37 -2.26 -13.99 2.19
C GLY A 37 -3.51 -14.26 3.05
N ALA A 38 -4.11 -13.24 3.68
CA ALA A 38 -5.37 -13.40 4.43
C ALA A 38 -6.58 -13.66 3.53
N GLY A 39 -6.47 -13.39 2.22
CA GLY A 39 -7.53 -13.66 1.25
C GLY A 39 -8.26 -12.42 0.73
N LYS A 40 -7.67 -11.22 0.82
CA LYS A 40 -8.29 -9.96 0.33
C LYS A 40 -8.71 -10.05 -1.14
N SER A 41 -7.77 -10.26 -2.05
CA SER A 41 -8.05 -10.41 -3.49
C SER A 41 -8.90 -11.64 -3.80
N THR A 42 -8.75 -12.70 -3.00
CA THR A 42 -9.61 -13.89 -3.11
C THR A 42 -11.07 -13.54 -2.80
N PHE A 43 -11.30 -12.76 -1.76
CA PHE A 43 -12.65 -12.33 -1.39
C PHE A 43 -13.27 -11.41 -2.45
N LEU A 44 -12.49 -10.49 -3.03
CA LEU A 44 -12.96 -9.69 -4.17
C LEU A 44 -13.32 -10.55 -5.39
N LYS A 45 -12.55 -11.58 -5.70
CA LYS A 45 -12.86 -12.54 -6.79
C LYS A 45 -14.14 -13.34 -6.51
N ILE A 46 -14.39 -13.68 -5.25
CA ILE A 46 -15.63 -14.33 -4.84
C ILE A 46 -16.82 -13.36 -5.01
N LEU A 47 -16.70 -12.12 -4.56
CA LEU A 47 -17.74 -11.10 -4.72
C LEU A 47 -18.06 -10.81 -6.20
N SER A 48 -17.06 -10.87 -7.06
CA SER A 48 -17.20 -10.66 -8.51
C SER A 48 -17.72 -11.88 -9.29
N GLY A 49 -17.85 -13.03 -8.63
CA GLY A 49 -18.23 -14.28 -9.29
C GLY A 49 -17.12 -14.92 -10.13
N GLN A 50 -15.88 -14.44 -10.03
CA GLN A 50 -14.72 -15.05 -10.72
C GLN A 50 -14.21 -16.31 -10.01
N LEU A 51 -14.59 -16.49 -8.76
CA LEU A 51 -14.18 -17.61 -7.94
C LEU A 51 -15.36 -18.13 -7.12
N ASP A 52 -15.59 -19.43 -7.18
CA ASP A 52 -16.66 -20.09 -6.43
C ASP A 52 -16.30 -20.25 -4.94
N THR A 53 -17.31 -20.13 -4.08
CA THR A 53 -17.16 -20.39 -2.65
C THR A 53 -17.08 -21.89 -2.36
N THR A 54 -16.40 -22.27 -1.27
CA THR A 54 -16.47 -23.65 -0.76
C THR A 54 -17.84 -23.93 -0.13
N LYS A 55 -18.43 -22.91 0.51
CA LYS A 55 -19.76 -22.95 1.12
C LYS A 55 -20.33 -21.54 1.18
N GLY A 56 -21.66 -21.41 1.12
CA GLY A 56 -22.35 -20.13 1.13
C GLY A 56 -22.49 -19.52 -0.27
N ASP A 57 -23.10 -18.37 -0.34
CA ASP A 57 -23.44 -17.68 -1.59
C ASP A 57 -23.26 -16.16 -1.49
N ILE A 58 -23.08 -15.55 -2.64
CA ILE A 58 -23.07 -14.10 -2.82
C ILE A 58 -24.38 -13.68 -3.50
N VAL A 59 -25.03 -12.70 -2.92
CA VAL A 59 -26.30 -12.15 -3.44
C VAL A 59 -26.11 -10.68 -3.78
N ILE A 60 -26.41 -10.36 -5.05
CA ILE A 60 -26.45 -8.98 -5.54
C ILE A 60 -27.90 -8.62 -5.78
N THR A 61 -28.33 -7.42 -5.39
CA THR A 61 -29.67 -6.94 -5.64
C THR A 61 -29.96 -6.99 -7.14
N PRO A 62 -31.08 -7.59 -7.58
CA PRO A 62 -31.41 -7.69 -9.01
C PRO A 62 -31.40 -6.33 -9.71
N GLY A 63 -30.85 -6.29 -10.92
CA GLY A 63 -30.75 -5.08 -11.73
C GLY A 63 -29.54 -4.19 -11.41
N GLN A 64 -28.77 -4.49 -10.38
CA GLN A 64 -27.54 -3.75 -10.06
C GLN A 64 -26.35 -4.23 -10.89
N ARG A 65 -25.55 -3.28 -11.35
CA ARG A 65 -24.35 -3.53 -12.15
C ARG A 65 -23.10 -3.55 -11.27
N LEU A 66 -22.36 -4.65 -11.35
CA LEU A 66 -21.07 -4.82 -10.72
C LEU A 66 -19.96 -4.45 -11.68
N SER A 67 -19.02 -3.64 -11.26
CA SER A 67 -17.78 -3.31 -11.99
C SER A 67 -16.56 -3.72 -11.18
N VAL A 68 -15.56 -4.29 -11.84
CA VAL A 68 -14.35 -4.82 -11.24
C VAL A 68 -13.12 -4.26 -11.95
N LEU A 69 -12.12 -3.81 -11.20
CA LEU A 69 -10.82 -3.46 -11.77
C LEU A 69 -10.10 -4.74 -12.23
N GLU A 70 -9.93 -4.87 -13.54
CA GLU A 70 -9.24 -6.01 -14.15
C GLU A 70 -7.73 -5.88 -14.01
N GLN A 71 -7.04 -7.02 -13.88
CA GLN A 71 -5.58 -7.07 -13.71
C GLN A 71 -4.85 -7.42 -15.02
N ASP A 72 -5.55 -7.96 -16.02
CA ASP A 72 -4.97 -8.32 -17.32
C ASP A 72 -5.02 -7.14 -18.29
N HIS A 73 -3.93 -6.42 -18.40
CA HIS A 73 -3.82 -5.23 -19.26
C HIS A 73 -3.56 -5.55 -20.74
N PHE A 74 -3.30 -6.80 -21.10
CA PHE A 74 -3.08 -7.19 -22.50
C PHE A 74 -4.38 -7.66 -23.18
N LYS A 75 -5.41 -7.91 -22.41
CA LYS A 75 -6.71 -8.41 -22.92
C LYS A 75 -7.34 -7.53 -23.99
N TYR A 76 -7.06 -6.25 -23.98
CA TYR A 76 -7.68 -5.24 -24.84
C TYR A 76 -6.71 -4.63 -25.87
N ASP A 77 -5.57 -5.24 -26.13
CA ASP A 77 -4.50 -4.69 -26.98
C ASP A 77 -4.97 -4.30 -28.39
N ASP A 78 -5.94 -5.02 -28.94
CA ASP A 78 -6.51 -4.74 -30.26
C ASP A 78 -7.64 -3.70 -30.27
N ASN A 79 -8.02 -3.15 -29.12
CA ASN A 79 -9.10 -2.19 -29.00
C ASN A 79 -8.55 -0.76 -28.89
N VAL A 80 -9.39 0.22 -29.29
CA VAL A 80 -9.15 1.64 -29.08
C VAL A 80 -9.33 1.97 -27.60
N VAL A 81 -8.53 2.86 -27.05
CA VAL A 81 -8.60 3.30 -25.65
C VAL A 81 -10.00 3.77 -25.26
N MET A 82 -10.60 4.64 -26.06
CA MET A 82 -11.97 5.15 -25.84
C MET A 82 -13.00 4.01 -25.77
N ASP A 83 -12.96 3.10 -26.72
CA ASP A 83 -13.85 1.92 -26.76
C ASP A 83 -13.63 1.04 -25.53
N THR A 84 -12.40 0.83 -25.12
CA THR A 84 -12.06 0.03 -23.94
C THR A 84 -12.69 0.59 -22.67
N VAL A 85 -12.67 1.90 -22.47
CA VAL A 85 -13.31 2.56 -21.32
C VAL A 85 -14.83 2.37 -21.36
N ILE A 86 -15.46 2.60 -22.52
CA ILE A 86 -16.91 2.47 -22.68
C ILE A 86 -17.38 1.02 -22.48
N MET A 87 -16.55 0.02 -22.77
CA MET A 87 -16.80 -1.40 -22.45
C MET A 87 -17.01 -1.65 -20.96
N GLY A 88 -16.67 -0.71 -20.08
CA GLY A 88 -17.03 -0.74 -18.67
C GLY A 88 -18.54 -0.84 -18.43
N ASN A 89 -19.36 -0.29 -19.33
CA ASN A 89 -20.78 -0.58 -19.43
C ASN A 89 -21.00 -1.42 -20.69
N GLU A 90 -20.92 -2.73 -20.54
CA GLU A 90 -20.97 -3.69 -21.65
C GLU A 90 -22.24 -3.55 -22.50
N ARG A 91 -23.39 -3.36 -21.85
CA ARG A 91 -24.67 -3.20 -22.56
C ARG A 91 -24.68 -1.93 -23.42
N LEU A 92 -24.20 -0.81 -22.89
CA LEU A 92 -24.10 0.44 -23.64
C LEU A 92 -23.20 0.29 -24.87
N PHE A 93 -22.02 -0.36 -24.67
CA PHE A 93 -21.09 -0.62 -25.77
C PHE A 93 -21.71 -1.50 -26.87
N GLN A 94 -22.41 -2.57 -26.47
CA GLN A 94 -23.14 -3.44 -27.43
C GLN A 94 -24.19 -2.66 -28.24
N ILE A 95 -24.95 -1.80 -27.57
CA ILE A 95 -25.96 -0.93 -28.25
C ILE A 95 -25.28 -0.02 -29.26
N MET A 96 -24.16 0.63 -28.88
CA MET A 96 -23.43 1.50 -29.81
C MET A 96 -22.98 0.74 -31.05
N LYS A 97 -22.40 -0.44 -30.90
CA LYS A 97 -21.92 -1.28 -32.01
C LYS A 97 -23.07 -1.82 -32.87
N GLU A 98 -24.18 -2.23 -32.24
CA GLU A 98 -25.35 -2.73 -32.95
C GLU A 98 -26.02 -1.61 -33.77
N LYS A 99 -26.14 -0.40 -33.19
CA LYS A 99 -26.63 0.78 -33.90
C LYS A 99 -25.78 1.12 -35.13
N ASP A 100 -24.44 1.20 -34.92
CA ASP A 100 -23.50 1.50 -36.01
C ASP A 100 -23.63 0.46 -37.15
N ALA A 101 -23.75 -0.81 -36.78
CA ALA A 101 -23.91 -1.90 -37.74
C ALA A 101 -25.23 -1.83 -38.51
N ILE A 102 -26.33 -1.45 -37.83
CA ILE A 102 -27.64 -1.29 -38.48
C ILE A 102 -27.63 -0.10 -39.44
N TYR A 103 -27.09 1.05 -39.03
CA TYR A 103 -27.06 2.24 -39.88
C TYR A 103 -26.04 2.12 -41.02
N ALA A 104 -25.07 1.23 -40.96
CA ALA A 104 -24.09 0.94 -42.01
C ALA A 104 -24.63 -0.02 -43.08
N LYS A 105 -25.84 -0.60 -42.93
CA LYS A 105 -26.44 -1.50 -43.91
C LYS A 105 -26.83 -0.75 -45.16
N GLU A 106 -26.48 -1.29 -46.34
CA GLU A 106 -26.93 -0.78 -47.62
C GLU A 106 -28.42 -1.05 -47.84
N ASP A 107 -28.92 -2.22 -47.39
CA ASP A 107 -30.33 -2.64 -47.45
C ASP A 107 -31.01 -2.43 -46.08
N PHE A 108 -31.40 -1.21 -45.76
CA PHE A 108 -32.06 -0.86 -44.52
C PHE A 108 -33.55 -1.25 -44.58
N SER A 109 -33.98 -2.24 -43.80
CA SER A 109 -35.35 -2.75 -43.75
C SER A 109 -36.21 -2.03 -42.70
N ASP A 110 -37.54 -2.22 -42.79
CA ASP A 110 -38.48 -1.71 -41.78
C ASP A 110 -38.21 -2.34 -40.40
N GLU A 111 -37.76 -3.61 -40.36
CA GLU A 111 -37.37 -4.28 -39.13
C GLU A 111 -36.10 -3.64 -38.53
N ASP A 112 -35.12 -3.26 -39.37
CA ASP A 112 -33.95 -2.51 -38.96
C ASP A 112 -34.32 -1.15 -38.37
N GLY A 113 -35.34 -0.47 -38.93
CA GLY A 113 -35.85 0.79 -38.42
C GLY A 113 -36.50 0.67 -37.03
N ILE A 114 -37.27 -0.40 -36.80
CA ILE A 114 -37.88 -0.68 -35.50
C ILE A 114 -36.78 -0.98 -34.48
N ARG A 115 -35.82 -1.85 -34.83
CA ARG A 115 -34.70 -2.21 -33.95
C ARG A 115 -33.82 -1.01 -33.62
N ALA A 116 -33.51 -0.17 -34.60
CA ALA A 116 -32.77 1.06 -34.39
C ALA A 116 -33.48 2.00 -33.41
N SER A 117 -34.82 2.14 -33.52
CA SER A 117 -35.59 2.98 -32.60
C SER A 117 -35.60 2.45 -31.16
N GLU A 118 -35.69 1.13 -30.97
CA GLU A 118 -35.57 0.50 -29.66
C GLU A 118 -34.20 0.76 -29.05
N LEU A 119 -33.12 0.57 -29.84
CA LEU A 119 -31.74 0.81 -29.40
C LEU A 119 -31.49 2.29 -29.08
N GLU A 120 -32.08 3.23 -29.85
CA GLU A 120 -31.97 4.67 -29.56
C GLU A 120 -32.64 5.02 -28.22
N ALA A 121 -33.77 4.43 -27.91
CA ALA A 121 -34.46 4.64 -26.64
C ALA A 121 -33.61 4.11 -25.47
N GLU A 122 -33.10 2.89 -25.59
CA GLU A 122 -32.24 2.30 -24.57
C GLU A 122 -30.90 3.06 -24.41
N PHE A 123 -30.32 3.53 -25.52
CA PHE A 123 -29.12 4.35 -25.54
C PHE A 123 -29.33 5.68 -24.81
N ALA A 124 -30.48 6.34 -25.02
CA ALA A 124 -30.82 7.57 -24.33
C ALA A 124 -31.04 7.35 -22.82
N GLU A 125 -31.67 6.23 -22.43
CA GLU A 125 -31.87 5.87 -21.01
C GLU A 125 -30.53 5.62 -20.27
N MET A 126 -29.48 5.22 -20.98
CA MET A 126 -28.15 4.98 -20.47
C MET A 126 -27.19 6.18 -20.58
N ASP A 127 -27.69 7.36 -20.88
CA ASP A 127 -26.89 8.57 -21.14
C ASP A 127 -25.83 8.36 -22.24
N GLY A 128 -26.14 7.56 -23.24
CA GLY A 128 -25.20 7.14 -24.29
C GLY A 128 -24.62 8.30 -25.10
N TRP A 129 -25.32 9.42 -25.22
CA TRP A 129 -24.85 10.64 -25.90
C TRP A 129 -23.67 11.29 -25.20
N GLU A 130 -23.52 11.07 -23.89
CA GLU A 130 -22.43 11.59 -23.07
C GLU A 130 -21.30 10.55 -22.83
N ALA A 131 -21.44 9.34 -23.40
CA ALA A 131 -20.51 8.24 -23.15
C ALA A 131 -19.05 8.59 -23.45
N GLU A 132 -18.77 9.17 -24.62
CA GLU A 132 -17.41 9.56 -25.00
C GLU A 132 -16.89 10.71 -24.14
N SER A 133 -17.73 11.70 -23.81
CA SER A 133 -17.38 12.80 -22.93
C SER A 133 -17.05 12.31 -21.51
N ASN A 134 -17.86 11.42 -20.97
CA ASN A 134 -17.64 10.82 -19.65
C ASN A 134 -16.38 9.95 -19.63
N ALA A 135 -16.13 9.16 -20.68
CA ALA A 135 -14.90 8.38 -20.80
C ALA A 135 -13.66 9.27 -20.90
N ALA A 136 -13.72 10.37 -21.68
CA ALA A 136 -12.65 11.33 -21.78
C ALA A 136 -12.35 12.02 -20.45
N MET A 137 -13.38 12.35 -19.66
CA MET A 137 -13.22 12.94 -18.33
C MET A 137 -12.46 11.97 -17.38
N LEU A 138 -12.80 10.69 -17.38
CA LEU A 138 -12.12 9.68 -16.58
C LEU A 138 -10.66 9.50 -17.02
N LEU A 139 -10.40 9.43 -18.32
CA LEU A 139 -9.05 9.31 -18.87
C LEU A 139 -8.17 10.51 -18.49
N ASN A 140 -8.67 11.73 -18.72
CA ASN A 140 -7.96 12.96 -18.36
C ASN A 140 -7.68 13.05 -16.85
N GLY A 141 -8.67 12.70 -16.02
CA GLY A 141 -8.52 12.69 -14.56
C GLY A 141 -7.43 11.73 -14.08
N LEU A 142 -7.23 10.62 -14.77
CA LEU A 142 -6.17 9.65 -14.49
C LEU A 142 -4.82 9.98 -15.19
N GLY A 143 -4.73 11.17 -15.82
CA GLY A 143 -3.50 11.63 -16.45
C GLY A 143 -3.21 11.00 -17.81
N ILE A 144 -4.24 10.54 -18.52
CA ILE A 144 -4.13 10.06 -19.92
C ILE A 144 -4.55 11.18 -20.84
N GLY A 145 -3.59 11.77 -21.55
CA GLY A 145 -3.81 12.88 -22.46
C GLY A 145 -4.74 12.53 -23.62
N THR A 146 -5.39 13.57 -24.20
CA THR A 146 -6.34 13.43 -25.31
C THR A 146 -5.73 12.81 -26.56
N GLU A 147 -4.43 12.93 -26.74
CA GLU A 147 -3.66 12.32 -27.84
C GLU A 147 -3.72 10.79 -27.83
N PHE A 148 -3.93 10.16 -26.67
CA PHE A 148 -4.01 8.69 -26.50
C PHE A 148 -5.44 8.15 -26.59
N HIS A 149 -6.47 8.99 -26.52
CA HIS A 149 -7.87 8.54 -26.40
C HIS A 149 -8.34 7.66 -27.57
N TYR A 150 -7.85 7.90 -28.76
CA TYR A 150 -8.20 7.13 -29.98
C TYR A 150 -7.05 6.24 -30.48
N SER A 151 -5.99 6.10 -29.68
CA SER A 151 -4.90 5.15 -29.96
C SER A 151 -5.33 3.72 -29.65
N LEU A 152 -4.63 2.74 -30.22
CA LEU A 152 -4.81 1.34 -29.84
C LEU A 152 -4.17 1.07 -28.49
N MET A 153 -4.78 0.22 -27.68
CA MET A 153 -4.24 -0.17 -26.37
C MET A 153 -2.83 -0.75 -26.45
N LYS A 154 -2.50 -1.50 -27.50
CA LYS A 154 -1.15 -2.07 -27.70
C LYS A 154 -0.05 -1.02 -27.85
N ASP A 155 -0.40 0.20 -28.28
CA ASP A 155 0.55 1.28 -28.51
C ASP A 155 0.89 2.05 -27.21
N LEU A 156 0.14 1.78 -26.12
CA LEU A 156 0.39 2.36 -24.81
C LEU A 156 1.43 1.55 -24.03
N ASP A 157 2.19 2.22 -23.17
CA ASP A 157 3.01 1.52 -22.17
C ASP A 157 2.15 0.81 -21.09
N GLY A 158 2.78 -0.08 -20.34
CA GLY A 158 2.07 -0.88 -19.33
C GLY A 158 1.42 -0.04 -18.22
N SER A 159 2.02 1.10 -17.87
CA SER A 159 1.49 2.01 -16.85
C SER A 159 0.20 2.68 -17.34
N LEU A 160 0.19 3.19 -18.56
CA LEU A 160 -0.99 3.80 -19.16
C LEU A 160 -2.11 2.77 -19.36
N LYS A 161 -1.79 1.53 -19.75
CA LYS A 161 -2.80 0.44 -19.87
C LYS A 161 -3.53 0.21 -18.54
N VAL A 162 -2.82 0.18 -17.43
CA VAL A 162 -3.43 0.03 -16.09
C VAL A 162 -4.39 1.18 -15.78
N LYS A 163 -3.99 2.42 -16.09
CA LYS A 163 -4.85 3.60 -15.91
C LYS A 163 -6.11 3.52 -16.77
N VAL A 164 -6.03 3.03 -18.02
CA VAL A 164 -7.20 2.81 -18.88
C VAL A 164 -8.15 1.78 -18.29
N LEU A 165 -7.64 0.68 -17.74
CA LEU A 165 -8.48 -0.34 -17.09
C LEU A 165 -9.16 0.22 -15.83
N LEU A 166 -8.51 1.10 -15.10
CA LEU A 166 -9.13 1.80 -13.98
C LEU A 166 -10.26 2.72 -14.48
N ALA A 167 -10.04 3.50 -15.53
CA ALA A 167 -11.08 4.31 -16.15
C ALA A 167 -12.28 3.46 -16.60
N LYS A 168 -12.02 2.30 -17.21
CA LYS A 168 -13.05 1.31 -17.58
C LYS A 168 -13.87 0.85 -16.38
N ALA A 169 -13.21 0.54 -15.24
CA ALA A 169 -13.91 0.10 -14.04
C ALA A 169 -14.80 1.21 -13.45
N LEU A 170 -14.37 2.47 -13.52
CA LEU A 170 -15.13 3.62 -13.02
C LEU A 170 -16.26 4.07 -13.95
N PHE A 171 -16.23 3.66 -15.22
CA PHE A 171 -17.14 4.15 -16.25
C PHE A 171 -18.60 3.75 -16.02
N GLY A 172 -19.52 4.68 -16.31
CA GLY A 172 -20.95 4.41 -16.37
C GLY A 172 -21.63 4.28 -15.01
N ASN A 173 -21.10 4.86 -13.96
CA ASN A 173 -21.66 4.89 -12.60
C ASN A 173 -22.15 3.50 -12.13
N PRO A 174 -21.26 2.52 -11.95
CA PRO A 174 -21.64 1.19 -11.50
C PRO A 174 -22.27 1.22 -10.11
N ASP A 175 -23.23 0.32 -9.85
CA ASP A 175 -23.89 0.20 -8.55
C ASP A 175 -22.96 -0.38 -7.49
N ILE A 176 -22.03 -1.25 -7.90
CA ILE A 176 -21.04 -1.88 -7.05
C ILE A 176 -19.69 -1.84 -7.75
N LEU A 177 -18.71 -1.22 -7.12
CA LEU A 177 -17.36 -1.05 -7.65
C LEU A 177 -16.34 -1.81 -6.77
N LEU A 178 -15.61 -2.74 -7.37
CA LEU A 178 -14.56 -3.53 -6.73
C LEU A 178 -13.20 -3.11 -7.26
N LEU A 179 -12.35 -2.58 -6.39
CA LEU A 179 -11.02 -2.09 -6.73
C LEU A 179 -9.95 -2.83 -5.94
N ASP A 180 -9.05 -3.53 -6.62
CA ASP A 180 -7.89 -4.19 -6.01
C ASP A 180 -6.63 -3.41 -6.37
N GLU A 181 -6.02 -2.74 -5.38
CA GLU A 181 -4.84 -1.89 -5.48
C GLU A 181 -4.93 -0.80 -6.57
N PRO A 182 -5.97 0.05 -6.55
CA PRO A 182 -6.23 1.01 -7.64
C PRO A 182 -5.20 2.14 -7.72
N THR A 183 -4.44 2.40 -6.69
CA THR A 183 -3.42 3.46 -6.63
C THR A 183 -2.08 3.05 -7.24
N ASN A 184 -1.90 1.76 -7.53
CA ASN A 184 -0.67 1.27 -8.16
C ASN A 184 -0.50 1.91 -9.54
N HIS A 185 0.72 2.37 -9.83
CA HIS A 185 1.10 3.03 -11.09
C HIS A 185 0.44 4.40 -11.36
N LEU A 186 -0.22 4.98 -10.35
CA LEU A 186 -0.73 6.35 -10.42
C LEU A 186 0.31 7.33 -9.88
N ASP A 187 0.38 8.50 -10.51
CA ASP A 187 1.06 9.67 -9.95
C ASP A 187 0.18 10.37 -8.90
N LEU A 188 0.76 11.35 -8.19
CA LEU A 188 0.06 12.04 -7.11
C LEU A 188 -1.22 12.74 -7.57
N ASP A 189 -1.22 13.32 -8.77
CA ASP A 189 -2.37 14.05 -9.29
C ASP A 189 -3.51 13.08 -9.64
N ALA A 190 -3.19 11.94 -10.24
CA ALA A 190 -4.17 10.89 -10.54
C ALA A 190 -4.71 10.23 -9.26
N ILE A 191 -3.89 10.05 -8.22
CA ILE A 191 -4.35 9.56 -6.92
C ILE A 191 -5.31 10.56 -6.29
N ALA A 192 -4.96 11.86 -6.26
CA ALA A 192 -5.82 12.90 -5.71
C ALA A 192 -7.16 12.97 -6.45
N TRP A 193 -7.15 12.88 -7.78
CA TRP A 193 -8.36 12.83 -8.58
C TRP A 193 -9.22 11.60 -8.26
N LEU A 194 -8.60 10.41 -8.12
CA LEU A 194 -9.31 9.18 -7.76
C LEU A 194 -9.93 9.26 -6.36
N GLU A 195 -9.22 9.86 -5.41
CA GLU A 195 -9.73 10.10 -4.06
C GLU A 195 -11.00 10.95 -4.10
N ASP A 196 -10.97 12.08 -4.81
CA ASP A 196 -12.12 12.97 -4.94
C ASP A 196 -13.27 12.26 -5.65
N PHE A 197 -12.99 11.49 -6.72
CA PHE A 197 -13.99 10.68 -7.41
C PHE A 197 -14.67 9.68 -6.47
N LEU A 198 -13.92 8.96 -5.64
CA LEU A 198 -14.49 7.97 -4.73
C LEU A 198 -15.21 8.58 -3.54
N ILE A 199 -14.81 9.78 -3.08
CA ILE A 199 -15.52 10.52 -2.03
C ILE A 199 -16.90 10.95 -2.52
N ASP A 200 -16.99 11.42 -3.77
CA ASP A 200 -18.25 11.85 -4.38
C ASP A 200 -19.10 10.69 -4.93
N PHE A 201 -18.56 9.47 -4.93
CA PHE A 201 -19.25 8.29 -5.45
C PHE A 201 -20.36 7.82 -4.50
N GLU A 202 -21.61 7.90 -4.94
CA GLU A 202 -22.79 7.65 -4.10
C GLU A 202 -23.14 6.16 -3.92
N ASN A 203 -22.61 5.27 -4.77
CA ASN A 203 -22.91 3.84 -4.74
C ASN A 203 -21.94 3.05 -3.83
N THR A 204 -21.94 1.73 -3.94
CA THR A 204 -21.08 0.87 -3.10
C THR A 204 -19.70 0.73 -3.69
N VAL A 205 -18.66 1.00 -2.90
CA VAL A 205 -17.26 0.74 -3.27
C VAL A 205 -16.65 -0.23 -2.26
N ILE A 206 -15.91 -1.23 -2.75
CA ILE A 206 -15.06 -2.10 -1.95
C ILE A 206 -13.65 -2.02 -2.52
N VAL A 207 -12.72 -1.52 -1.73
CA VAL A 207 -11.35 -1.26 -2.16
C VAL A 207 -10.35 -2.01 -1.29
N VAL A 208 -9.37 -2.64 -1.93
CA VAL A 208 -8.15 -3.16 -1.28
C VAL A 208 -7.01 -2.21 -1.63
N SER A 209 -6.29 -1.72 -0.64
CA SER A 209 -5.09 -0.91 -0.84
C SER A 209 -4.10 -1.09 0.31
N HIS A 210 -2.83 -0.96 0.01
CA HIS A 210 -1.75 -0.86 1.00
C HIS A 210 -1.44 0.60 1.36
N ASP A 211 -2.04 1.56 0.67
CA ASP A 211 -1.91 2.99 0.95
C ASP A 211 -2.87 3.41 2.08
N ARG A 212 -2.30 3.62 3.27
CA ARG A 212 -3.06 4.02 4.46
C ARG A 212 -3.69 5.39 4.34
N TYR A 213 -2.99 6.33 3.69
CA TYR A 213 -3.51 7.68 3.49
C TYR A 213 -4.74 7.66 2.57
N PHE A 214 -4.64 6.93 1.47
CA PHE A 214 -5.77 6.71 0.57
C PHE A 214 -6.98 6.09 1.29
N LEU A 215 -6.77 5.01 2.05
CA LEU A 215 -7.84 4.37 2.82
C LEU A 215 -8.46 5.32 3.85
N ASN A 216 -7.65 6.12 4.53
CA ASN A 216 -8.15 7.11 5.48
C ASN A 216 -9.03 8.17 4.83
N LYS A 217 -8.67 8.61 3.63
CA LYS A 217 -9.37 9.68 2.92
C LYS A 217 -10.68 9.21 2.32
N VAL A 218 -10.72 8.02 1.73
CA VAL A 218 -11.88 7.55 0.95
C VAL A 218 -12.81 6.60 1.71
N CYS A 219 -12.34 5.84 2.70
CA CYS A 219 -13.15 4.82 3.37
C CYS A 219 -14.04 5.39 4.45
N THR A 220 -15.31 4.96 4.44
CA THR A 220 -16.30 5.22 5.50
C THR A 220 -16.40 4.04 6.47
N GLN A 221 -16.05 2.84 6.02
CA GLN A 221 -16.04 1.62 6.81
C GLN A 221 -14.84 0.74 6.45
N ILE A 222 -14.40 -0.05 7.41
CA ILE A 222 -13.31 -1.02 7.25
C ILE A 222 -13.87 -2.43 7.40
N ALA A 223 -13.61 -3.29 6.40
CA ALA A 223 -13.85 -4.72 6.46
C ALA A 223 -12.52 -5.43 6.75
N ASP A 224 -12.38 -5.96 7.95
CA ASP A 224 -11.16 -6.55 8.45
C ASP A 224 -11.17 -8.07 8.32
N ILE A 225 -10.22 -8.63 7.55
CA ILE A 225 -10.01 -10.08 7.46
C ILE A 225 -8.96 -10.48 8.47
N ASP A 226 -9.41 -11.02 9.59
CA ASP A 226 -8.52 -11.58 10.61
C ASP A 226 -9.21 -12.74 11.36
N TYR A 227 -8.43 -13.59 12.00
CA TYR A 227 -8.92 -14.77 12.74
C TYR A 227 -9.79 -15.74 11.92
N GLY A 228 -9.62 -15.74 10.58
CA GLY A 228 -10.43 -16.53 9.65
C GLY A 228 -11.87 -16.02 9.48
N LYS A 229 -12.12 -14.76 9.81
CA LYS A 229 -13.41 -14.07 9.67
C LYS A 229 -13.25 -12.73 8.99
N ILE A 230 -14.37 -12.15 8.56
CA ILE A 230 -14.42 -10.79 8.05
C ILE A 230 -15.39 -10.00 8.91
N GLN A 231 -14.91 -8.90 9.49
CA GLN A 231 -15.70 -8.07 10.40
C GLN A 231 -15.71 -6.61 9.93
N LEU A 232 -16.89 -5.98 9.99
CA LEU A 232 -17.06 -4.56 9.65
C LEU A 232 -16.84 -3.66 10.86
N TYR A 233 -16.15 -2.56 10.62
CA TYR A 233 -15.95 -1.45 11.56
C TYR A 233 -16.38 -0.15 10.90
N ALA A 234 -17.20 0.65 11.58
CA ALA A 234 -17.53 1.99 11.11
C ALA A 234 -16.33 2.92 11.33
N GLY A 235 -16.05 3.77 10.33
CA GLY A 235 -14.93 4.71 10.35
C GLY A 235 -13.85 4.38 9.34
N ASN A 236 -12.80 5.20 9.32
CA ASN A 236 -11.66 5.04 8.43
C ASN A 236 -10.57 4.11 9.01
N TYR A 237 -9.46 3.98 8.31
CA TYR A 237 -8.36 3.09 8.73
C TYR A 237 -7.75 3.47 10.08
N ASP A 238 -7.51 4.76 10.34
CA ASP A 238 -6.89 5.21 11.61
C ASP A 238 -7.82 4.91 12.79
N PHE A 239 -9.12 5.18 12.65
CA PHE A 239 -10.10 4.84 13.68
C PHE A 239 -10.16 3.33 13.96
N TRP A 240 -10.13 2.52 12.91
CA TRP A 240 -10.04 1.07 13.06
C TRP A 240 -8.75 0.66 13.79
N TYR A 241 -7.61 1.21 13.40
CA TYR A 241 -6.30 0.88 13.98
C TYR A 241 -6.26 1.21 15.47
N GLU A 242 -6.62 2.43 15.85
CA GLU A 242 -6.67 2.87 17.25
C GLU A 242 -7.65 2.03 18.07
N SER A 243 -8.87 1.79 17.56
CA SER A 243 -9.89 0.98 18.22
C SER A 243 -9.45 -0.46 18.41
N SER A 244 -8.82 -1.07 17.42
CA SER A 244 -8.31 -2.44 17.48
C SER A 244 -7.18 -2.59 18.51
N GLN A 245 -6.25 -1.63 18.55
CA GLN A 245 -5.16 -1.61 19.54
C GLN A 245 -5.69 -1.44 20.97
N LEU A 246 -6.66 -0.55 21.14
CA LEU A 246 -7.31 -0.33 22.44
C LEU A 246 -8.01 -1.61 22.93
N LEU A 247 -8.77 -2.28 22.06
CA LEU A 247 -9.48 -3.51 22.37
C LEU A 247 -8.52 -4.62 22.79
N ILE A 248 -7.43 -4.84 22.04
CA ILE A 248 -6.39 -5.81 22.36
C ILE A 248 -5.75 -5.51 23.71
N LYS A 249 -5.46 -4.24 23.99
CA LYS A 249 -4.90 -3.81 25.27
C LYS A 249 -5.85 -4.11 26.42
N GLN A 250 -7.14 -3.78 26.30
CA GLN A 250 -8.17 -4.05 27.30
C GLN A 250 -8.33 -5.56 27.56
N MET A 251 -8.35 -6.37 26.50
CA MET A 251 -8.42 -7.84 26.65
C MET A 251 -7.19 -8.41 27.37
N LYS A 252 -5.99 -7.94 27.04
CA LYS A 252 -4.76 -8.37 27.76
C LYS A 252 -4.78 -7.98 29.22
N GLU A 253 -5.21 -6.75 29.55
CA GLU A 253 -5.31 -6.27 30.93
C GLU A 253 -6.38 -7.06 31.72
N ALA A 254 -7.53 -7.36 31.08
CA ALA A 254 -8.56 -8.18 31.67
C ALA A 254 -8.08 -9.60 31.96
N ASN A 255 -7.38 -10.22 31.00
CA ASN A 255 -6.80 -11.55 31.19
C ASN A 255 -5.73 -11.55 32.29
N LYS A 256 -4.86 -10.55 32.34
CA LYS A 256 -3.86 -10.43 33.41
C LYS A 256 -4.50 -10.37 34.80
N LYS A 257 -5.59 -9.59 34.95
CA LYS A 257 -6.34 -9.55 36.22
C LYS A 257 -6.98 -10.91 36.56
N LYS A 258 -7.49 -11.62 35.55
CA LYS A 258 -8.04 -12.99 35.73
C LYS A 258 -6.93 -13.97 36.13
N GLU A 259 -5.74 -13.92 35.51
CA GLU A 259 -4.57 -14.75 35.87
C GLU A 259 -4.09 -14.48 37.29
N GLU A 260 -3.99 -13.22 37.70
CA GLU A 260 -3.63 -12.85 39.08
C GLU A 260 -4.65 -13.43 40.07
N LYS A 261 -5.95 -13.36 39.74
CA LYS A 261 -7.02 -13.94 40.56
C LYS A 261 -6.96 -15.45 40.61
N ILE A 262 -6.68 -16.10 39.49
CA ILE A 262 -6.47 -17.58 39.44
C ILE A 262 -5.33 -17.97 40.39
N LYS A 263 -4.20 -17.25 40.34
CA LYS A 263 -3.03 -17.50 41.18
C LYS A 263 -3.35 -17.35 42.67
N GLU A 264 -4.02 -16.26 43.05
CA GLU A 264 -4.47 -16.04 44.43
C GLU A 264 -5.37 -17.18 44.93
N LEU A 265 -6.32 -17.60 44.10
CA LEU A 265 -7.25 -18.68 44.45
C LEU A 265 -6.53 -20.04 44.59
N GLN A 266 -5.59 -20.33 43.68
CA GLN A 266 -4.77 -21.55 43.74
C GLN A 266 -3.88 -21.57 44.97
N GLU A 267 -3.22 -20.47 45.32
CA GLU A 267 -2.40 -20.36 46.54
C GLU A 267 -3.24 -20.54 47.80
N PHE A 268 -4.42 -19.95 47.85
CA PHE A 268 -5.33 -20.15 48.98
C PHE A 268 -5.78 -21.59 49.10
N ILE A 269 -6.21 -22.21 48.00
CA ILE A 269 -6.63 -23.60 47.97
C ILE A 269 -5.51 -24.53 48.43
N SER A 270 -4.27 -24.32 47.96
CA SER A 270 -3.13 -25.16 48.34
C SER A 270 -2.78 -25.04 49.84
N ARG A 271 -2.90 -23.86 50.42
CA ARG A 271 -2.58 -23.60 51.84
C ARG A 271 -3.62 -24.16 52.79
N PHE A 272 -4.90 -24.16 52.38
CA PHE A 272 -6.03 -24.42 53.31
C PHE A 272 -6.85 -25.65 52.96
N SER A 273 -6.55 -26.37 51.89
CA SER A 273 -7.28 -27.58 51.50
C SER A 273 -7.25 -28.70 52.57
N ALA A 274 -6.18 -28.84 53.33
CA ALA A 274 -6.00 -29.81 54.38
C ALA A 274 -6.51 -29.34 55.76
N ASN A 275 -6.96 -28.10 55.91
CA ASN A 275 -7.39 -27.53 57.19
C ASN A 275 -8.89 -27.66 57.36
N ALA A 276 -9.34 -28.51 58.31
CA ALA A 276 -10.76 -28.82 58.52
C ALA A 276 -11.64 -27.58 58.79
N SER A 277 -11.12 -26.57 59.51
CA SER A 277 -11.87 -25.33 59.80
C SER A 277 -12.06 -24.41 58.59
N LYS A 278 -11.21 -24.50 57.60
CA LYS A 278 -11.25 -23.68 56.35
C LYS A 278 -11.65 -24.46 55.11
N SER A 279 -11.94 -25.74 55.23
CA SER A 279 -12.28 -26.63 54.10
C SER A 279 -13.49 -26.13 53.30
N LYS A 280 -14.53 -25.60 53.95
CA LYS A 280 -15.70 -25.02 53.26
C LYS A 280 -15.31 -23.78 52.42
N GLN A 281 -14.38 -22.94 52.94
CA GLN A 281 -13.90 -21.77 52.20
C GLN A 281 -13.01 -22.18 51.02
N ALA A 282 -12.16 -23.21 51.17
CA ALA A 282 -11.35 -23.75 50.09
C ALA A 282 -12.23 -24.34 48.96
N THR A 283 -13.33 -25.06 49.32
CA THR A 283 -14.29 -25.60 48.35
C THR A 283 -15.04 -24.49 47.61
N SER A 284 -15.46 -23.43 48.31
CA SER A 284 -16.11 -22.27 47.68
C SER A 284 -15.16 -21.57 46.68
N ARG A 285 -13.88 -21.41 47.05
CA ARG A 285 -12.89 -20.80 46.17
C ARG A 285 -12.49 -21.69 44.99
N LYS A 286 -12.50 -23.00 45.16
CA LYS A 286 -12.35 -23.96 44.05
C LYS A 286 -13.48 -23.82 43.02
N ARG A 287 -14.74 -23.69 43.47
CA ARG A 287 -15.86 -23.41 42.56
C ARG A 287 -15.75 -22.04 41.89
N ALA A 288 -15.20 -21.03 42.58
CA ALA A 288 -14.95 -19.73 41.98
C ALA A 288 -13.83 -19.81 40.92
N LEU A 289 -12.78 -20.61 41.15
CA LEU A 289 -11.72 -20.85 40.20
C LEU A 289 -12.24 -21.54 38.92
N GLU A 290 -13.11 -22.54 39.07
CA GLU A 290 -13.72 -23.26 37.94
C GLU A 290 -14.62 -22.39 37.05
N LYS A 291 -15.06 -21.22 37.54
CA LYS A 291 -15.87 -20.25 36.79
C LYS A 291 -15.05 -19.17 36.07
N ILE A 292 -13.78 -19.08 36.34
CA ILE A 292 -12.92 -18.09 35.68
C ILE A 292 -12.44 -18.67 34.37
N GLU A 293 -13.00 -18.15 33.28
CA GLU A 293 -12.52 -18.42 31.93
C GLU A 293 -11.63 -17.26 31.46
N LEU A 294 -10.43 -17.59 30.97
CA LEU A 294 -9.59 -16.63 30.27
C LEU A 294 -10.17 -16.43 28.88
N ASP A 295 -10.22 -15.18 28.44
CA ASP A 295 -10.59 -14.90 27.08
C ASP A 295 -9.51 -15.50 26.15
N ASP A 296 -9.94 -16.32 25.20
CA ASP A 296 -9.05 -16.89 24.19
C ASP A 296 -8.65 -15.77 23.20
N ILE A 297 -7.55 -15.09 23.52
CA ILE A 297 -6.97 -14.10 22.62
C ILE A 297 -6.25 -14.88 21.52
N LYS A 298 -7.01 -15.20 20.45
CA LYS A 298 -6.42 -15.82 19.26
C LYS A 298 -5.31 -14.93 18.72
N PRO A 299 -4.18 -15.52 18.30
CA PRO A 299 -3.13 -14.73 17.64
C PRO A 299 -3.65 -14.18 16.33
N SER A 300 -3.50 -12.88 16.13
CA SER A 300 -3.81 -12.25 14.84
C SER A 300 -2.96 -12.87 13.73
N SER A 301 -3.49 -12.92 12.52
CA SER A 301 -2.73 -13.27 11.33
C SER A 301 -1.72 -12.19 10.96
N ARG A 302 -1.92 -10.97 11.47
CA ARG A 302 -0.99 -9.85 11.29
C ARG A 302 0.25 -10.05 12.14
N LYS A 303 1.40 -9.93 11.48
CA LYS A 303 2.69 -10.01 12.14
C LYS A 303 3.46 -8.73 11.86
N TYR A 304 3.77 -7.99 12.91
CA TYR A 304 4.58 -6.79 12.81
C TYR A 304 6.06 -7.15 13.04
N PRO A 305 6.96 -6.86 12.08
CA PRO A 305 8.37 -6.97 12.35
C PRO A 305 8.77 -5.95 13.42
N TYR A 306 9.78 -6.28 14.22
CA TYR A 306 10.33 -5.37 15.21
C TYR A 306 11.49 -4.58 14.61
N ILE A 307 11.22 -3.35 14.21
CA ILE A 307 12.21 -2.44 13.62
C ILE A 307 12.60 -1.38 14.64
N ASP A 308 13.86 -1.41 15.06
CA ASP A 308 14.43 -0.50 16.05
C ASP A 308 15.90 -0.21 15.68
N PHE A 309 16.13 0.96 15.09
CA PHE A 309 17.47 1.40 14.70
C PHE A 309 18.18 2.02 15.88
N ARG A 310 19.26 1.39 16.34
CA ARG A 310 20.07 1.84 17.48
C ARG A 310 21.45 2.21 17.01
N PRO A 311 21.81 3.50 16.98
CA PRO A 311 23.16 3.92 16.62
C PRO A 311 24.17 3.46 17.70
N GLU A 312 25.31 2.96 17.26
CA GLU A 312 26.43 2.63 18.16
C GLU A 312 27.14 3.89 18.68
N ARG A 313 27.03 4.99 17.92
CA ARG A 313 27.69 6.25 18.20
C ARG A 313 26.71 7.41 18.09
N GLU A 314 26.79 8.36 19.01
CA GLU A 314 26.07 9.62 18.92
C GLU A 314 26.55 10.44 17.73
N ILE A 315 25.62 11.11 17.05
CA ILE A 315 25.89 11.95 15.89
C ILE A 315 26.22 13.38 16.34
N GLY A 316 27.23 13.98 15.75
CA GLY A 316 27.58 15.39 15.97
C GLY A 316 26.72 16.35 15.17
N ASN A 317 26.94 17.66 15.34
CA ASN A 317 26.16 18.70 14.70
C ASN A 317 26.39 18.80 13.19
N GLU A 318 27.62 18.55 12.73
CA GLU A 318 27.96 18.53 11.31
C GLU A 318 27.78 17.11 10.77
N VAL A 319 26.74 16.90 9.95
CA VAL A 319 26.40 15.58 9.44
C VAL A 319 26.81 15.41 7.99
N LEU A 320 26.39 16.30 7.10
CA LEU A 320 26.67 16.23 5.68
C LEU A 320 26.73 17.65 5.09
N ALA A 321 27.71 17.92 4.27
CA ALA A 321 27.75 19.09 3.40
C ALA A 321 27.89 18.64 1.95
N VAL A 322 27.01 19.13 1.09
CA VAL A 322 27.00 18.93 -0.35
C VAL A 322 27.15 20.29 -1.02
N GLU A 323 28.14 20.43 -1.91
CA GLU A 323 28.47 21.68 -2.55
C GLU A 323 28.61 21.51 -4.08
N HIS A 324 27.78 22.24 -4.83
CA HIS A 324 27.84 22.35 -6.29
C HIS A 324 27.84 21.00 -7.02
N LEU A 325 27.09 20.04 -6.52
CA LEU A 325 27.08 18.66 -7.01
C LEU A 325 26.27 18.56 -8.30
N SER A 326 26.88 17.98 -9.34
CA SER A 326 26.23 17.72 -10.62
C SER A 326 26.55 16.30 -11.11
N LYS A 327 25.57 15.68 -11.78
CA LYS A 327 25.72 14.35 -12.38
C LYS A 327 24.87 14.22 -13.63
N THR A 328 25.48 13.63 -14.66
CA THR A 328 24.81 13.29 -15.93
C THR A 328 24.76 11.77 -16.09
N ILE A 329 23.59 11.25 -16.39
CA ILE A 329 23.34 9.84 -16.64
C ILE A 329 22.73 9.68 -18.03
N ASN A 330 23.33 8.84 -18.88
CA ASN A 330 22.89 8.58 -20.26
C ASN A 330 22.69 9.85 -21.13
N GLY A 331 23.46 10.91 -20.85
CA GLY A 331 23.38 12.19 -21.58
C GLY A 331 22.39 13.20 -20.99
N GLU A 332 21.61 12.82 -19.99
CA GLU A 332 20.70 13.69 -19.26
C GLU A 332 21.32 14.15 -17.94
N LYS A 333 21.27 15.47 -17.67
CA LYS A 333 21.80 16.05 -16.43
C LYS A 333 20.74 15.92 -15.32
N VAL A 334 20.81 14.81 -14.58
CA VAL A 334 19.83 14.47 -13.53
C VAL A 334 20.01 15.27 -12.25
N LEU A 335 21.24 15.70 -11.95
CA LEU A 335 21.57 16.59 -10.83
C LEU A 335 22.34 17.79 -11.37
N ASN A 336 21.90 19.00 -11.04
CA ASN A 336 22.43 20.24 -11.61
C ASN A 336 22.71 21.26 -10.51
N ASP A 337 24.00 21.42 -10.17
CA ASP A 337 24.50 22.40 -9.22
C ASP A 337 23.77 22.42 -7.87
N ILE A 338 23.60 21.23 -7.27
CA ILE A 338 22.88 21.10 -6.01
C ILE A 338 23.79 21.31 -4.80
N SER A 339 23.30 22.08 -3.82
CA SER A 339 23.99 22.34 -2.56
C SER A 339 23.01 22.31 -1.40
N PHE A 340 23.35 21.58 -0.34
CA PHE A 340 22.61 21.54 0.90
C PHE A 340 23.48 21.01 2.04
N THR A 341 23.07 21.27 3.27
CA THR A 341 23.73 20.76 4.48
C THR A 341 22.72 20.09 5.39
N LEU A 342 23.15 19.05 6.14
CA LEU A 342 22.30 18.35 7.10
C LEU A 342 22.84 18.51 8.51
N GLY A 343 21.94 18.71 9.45
CA GLY A 343 22.16 18.72 10.89
C GLY A 343 21.75 17.39 11.56
N HIS A 344 22.01 17.29 12.85
CA HIS A 344 21.84 16.04 13.62
C HIS A 344 20.37 15.63 13.87
N GLU A 345 19.41 16.52 13.64
CA GLU A 345 17.97 16.22 13.83
C GLU A 345 17.22 16.02 12.51
N ASP A 346 17.93 16.10 11.38
CA ASP A 346 17.29 16.10 10.07
C ASP A 346 16.75 14.73 9.68
N LYS A 347 15.48 14.70 9.35
CA LYS A 347 14.81 13.59 8.66
C LYS A 347 14.24 14.11 7.35
N VAL A 348 14.98 13.87 6.28
CA VAL A 348 14.78 14.51 4.99
C VAL A 348 14.09 13.55 4.03
N ALA A 349 12.92 13.93 3.55
CA ALA A 349 12.29 13.26 2.43
C ALA A 349 12.71 13.93 1.11
N PHE A 350 13.25 13.13 0.21
CA PHE A 350 13.56 13.56 -1.16
C PHE A 350 12.37 13.22 -2.05
N VAL A 351 11.81 14.25 -2.67
CA VAL A 351 10.64 14.15 -3.54
C VAL A 351 10.95 14.67 -4.93
N GLY A 352 10.06 14.51 -5.88
CA GLY A 352 10.23 14.94 -7.27
C GLY A 352 9.83 13.85 -8.25
N SER A 353 9.53 14.24 -9.48
CA SER A 353 9.08 13.33 -10.54
C SER A 353 10.19 12.42 -11.10
N CYS A 354 11.45 12.88 -11.04
CA CYS A 354 12.58 12.12 -11.56
C CYS A 354 13.14 11.13 -10.53
N GLU A 355 12.71 9.87 -10.61
CA GLU A 355 13.21 8.79 -9.75
C GLU A 355 14.71 8.57 -9.89
N LEU A 356 15.22 8.66 -11.12
CA LEU A 356 16.64 8.48 -11.42
C LEU A 356 17.51 9.51 -10.69
N ALA A 357 17.05 10.76 -10.58
CA ALA A 357 17.78 11.82 -9.88
C ALA A 357 17.91 11.52 -8.38
N LYS A 358 16.84 11.07 -7.73
CA LYS A 358 16.84 10.68 -6.31
C LYS A 358 17.79 9.51 -6.06
N THR A 359 17.65 8.43 -6.83
CA THR A 359 18.51 7.24 -6.71
C THR A 359 19.98 7.60 -6.98
N THR A 360 20.27 8.43 -7.99
CA THR A 360 21.63 8.89 -8.31
C THR A 360 22.25 9.65 -7.13
N LEU A 361 21.50 10.57 -6.53
CA LEU A 361 21.98 11.30 -5.35
C LEU A 361 22.31 10.36 -4.19
N PHE A 362 21.45 9.41 -3.89
CA PHE A 362 21.69 8.45 -2.81
C PHE A 362 22.89 7.55 -3.08
N GLN A 363 23.09 7.11 -4.31
CA GLN A 363 24.28 6.33 -4.70
C GLN A 363 25.57 7.13 -4.55
N ILE A 364 25.55 8.43 -4.90
CA ILE A 364 26.71 9.32 -4.68
C ILE A 364 27.00 9.44 -3.17
N LEU A 365 25.98 9.73 -2.36
CA LEU A 365 26.15 9.90 -0.91
C LEU A 365 26.54 8.59 -0.21
N ALA A 366 26.15 7.44 -0.74
CA ALA A 366 26.59 6.13 -0.28
C ALA A 366 28.00 5.75 -0.74
N GLY A 367 28.60 6.53 -1.66
CA GLY A 367 29.94 6.28 -2.20
C GLY A 367 30.00 5.20 -3.29
N GLU A 368 28.86 4.84 -3.89
CA GLU A 368 28.81 3.85 -4.98
C GLU A 368 29.18 4.42 -6.33
N ILE A 369 28.88 5.70 -6.57
CA ILE A 369 29.23 6.42 -7.80
C ILE A 369 29.83 7.78 -7.46
N GLU A 370 30.70 8.28 -8.34
CA GLU A 370 31.32 9.58 -8.19
C GLU A 370 30.46 10.68 -8.88
N PRO A 371 30.40 11.90 -8.31
CA PRO A 371 29.80 13.04 -9.02
C PRO A 371 30.66 13.48 -10.19
N ASP A 372 30.06 14.14 -11.18
CA ASP A 372 30.82 14.74 -12.31
C ASP A 372 31.43 16.07 -11.90
N GLU A 373 30.72 16.85 -11.09
CA GLU A 373 31.15 18.11 -10.54
C GLU A 373 30.72 18.23 -9.07
N GLY A 374 31.42 19.09 -8.31
CA GLY A 374 31.13 19.36 -6.93
C GLY A 374 31.70 18.35 -5.96
N THR A 375 31.37 18.52 -4.69
CA THR A 375 31.89 17.71 -3.59
C THR A 375 30.82 17.41 -2.56
N TYR A 376 30.98 16.30 -1.83
CA TYR A 376 30.21 16.02 -0.64
C TYR A 376 31.14 15.55 0.49
N LYS A 377 30.79 15.88 1.72
CA LYS A 377 31.58 15.51 2.87
C LYS A 377 30.69 15.11 4.04
N TRP A 378 30.88 13.89 4.50
CA TRP A 378 30.27 13.41 5.73
C TRP A 378 31.04 13.89 6.96
N GLY A 379 30.32 14.19 8.04
CA GLY A 379 30.90 14.55 9.32
C GLY A 379 31.70 13.41 9.95
N VAL A 380 32.69 13.73 10.78
CA VAL A 380 33.64 12.76 11.38
C VAL A 380 32.96 11.75 12.30
N THR A 381 31.79 12.11 12.85
CA THR A 381 31.02 11.25 13.77
C THR A 381 29.99 10.39 13.07
N THR A 382 29.83 10.55 11.75
CA THR A 382 28.79 9.86 11.00
C THR A 382 29.20 8.45 10.59
N SER A 383 28.23 7.56 10.58
CA SER A 383 28.32 6.23 9.98
C SER A 383 27.07 6.01 9.13
N GLN A 384 27.25 5.64 7.86
CA GLN A 384 26.17 5.52 6.90
C GLN A 384 25.75 4.06 6.74
N SER A 385 24.44 3.85 6.53
CA SER A 385 23.88 2.59 6.05
C SER A 385 22.91 2.89 4.92
N TYR A 386 23.09 2.19 3.81
CA TYR A 386 22.34 2.44 2.58
C TYR A 386 21.40 1.28 2.25
N PHE A 387 20.15 1.63 1.98
CA PHE A 387 19.13 0.75 1.46
C PHE A 387 18.90 1.10 -0.02
N PRO A 388 19.44 0.30 -0.96
CA PRO A 388 19.33 0.57 -2.39
C PRO A 388 17.95 0.21 -2.93
N LYS A 389 17.48 0.95 -3.93
CA LYS A 389 16.24 0.64 -4.68
C LYS A 389 16.35 -0.69 -5.41
N ASP A 390 17.46 -0.92 -6.13
CA ASP A 390 17.79 -2.22 -6.72
C ASP A 390 18.75 -2.98 -5.79
N ASN A 391 18.24 -4.05 -5.21
CA ASN A 391 18.98 -4.89 -4.26
C ASN A 391 19.36 -6.25 -4.85
N THR A 392 19.20 -6.45 -6.14
CA THR A 392 19.38 -7.76 -6.81
C THR A 392 20.78 -8.31 -6.61
N ALA A 393 21.80 -7.46 -6.73
CA ALA A 393 23.20 -7.86 -6.58
C ALA A 393 23.53 -8.35 -5.16
N GLU A 394 22.90 -7.83 -4.12
CA GLU A 394 23.14 -8.24 -2.73
C GLU A 394 22.68 -9.67 -2.45
N PHE A 395 21.69 -10.15 -3.17
CA PHE A 395 21.06 -11.46 -2.99
C PHE A 395 21.42 -12.48 -4.07
N ASP A 396 22.28 -12.14 -5.02
CA ASP A 396 22.75 -13.08 -6.07
C ASP A 396 23.92 -13.96 -5.57
N ASN A 397 23.66 -14.73 -4.54
CA ASN A 397 24.60 -15.69 -3.96
C ASN A 397 23.86 -16.86 -3.30
N ASP A 398 24.60 -17.90 -2.92
CA ASP A 398 24.05 -19.12 -2.33
C ASP A 398 24.12 -19.18 -0.81
N LEU A 399 24.38 -18.06 -0.14
CA LEU A 399 24.39 -17.99 1.32
C LEU A 399 22.98 -18.22 1.90
N THR A 400 22.93 -18.77 3.09
CA THR A 400 21.71 -18.74 3.90
C THR A 400 21.46 -17.32 4.43
N ILE A 401 20.22 -16.99 4.80
CA ILE A 401 19.90 -15.68 5.40
C ILE A 401 20.78 -15.43 6.63
N ALA A 402 20.96 -16.45 7.48
CA ALA A 402 21.77 -16.35 8.68
C ALA A 402 23.25 -16.09 8.36
N ASP A 403 23.84 -16.78 7.41
CA ASP A 403 25.24 -16.59 7.01
C ASP A 403 25.44 -15.24 6.33
N TRP A 404 24.49 -14.83 5.48
CA TRP A 404 24.50 -13.52 4.82
C TRP A 404 24.49 -12.38 5.85
N LEU A 405 23.58 -12.42 6.84
CA LEU A 405 23.49 -11.39 7.87
C LEU A 405 24.71 -11.42 8.81
N THR A 406 25.26 -12.61 9.10
CA THR A 406 26.48 -12.76 9.89
C THR A 406 27.67 -12.04 9.27
N GLY A 407 27.73 -11.98 7.93
CA GLY A 407 28.75 -11.21 7.20
C GLY A 407 28.81 -9.74 7.60
N TYR A 408 27.66 -9.14 7.88
CA TYR A 408 27.49 -7.72 8.24
C TYR A 408 27.46 -7.46 9.74
N SER A 409 27.33 -8.50 10.57
CA SER A 409 27.23 -8.35 12.01
C SER A 409 28.60 -8.05 12.65
N PRO A 410 28.70 -7.08 13.56
CA PRO A 410 29.91 -6.88 14.36
C PRO A 410 30.15 -8.05 15.33
N VAL A 411 29.08 -8.70 15.78
CA VAL A 411 29.15 -9.89 16.65
C VAL A 411 28.89 -11.14 15.82
N LYS A 412 29.87 -12.01 15.67
CA LYS A 412 29.80 -13.23 14.86
C LYS A 412 29.17 -14.41 15.63
N ASP A 413 28.20 -14.15 16.51
CA ASP A 413 27.48 -15.18 17.24
C ASP A 413 26.14 -15.52 16.51
N ALA A 414 25.94 -16.82 16.29
CA ALA A 414 24.75 -17.31 15.60
C ALA A 414 23.44 -17.01 16.36
N THR A 415 23.48 -17.01 17.69
CA THR A 415 22.31 -16.70 18.52
C THR A 415 21.92 -15.23 18.40
N TYR A 416 22.92 -14.34 18.39
CA TYR A 416 22.72 -12.90 18.19
C TYR A 416 22.08 -12.59 16.84
N VAL A 417 22.64 -13.15 15.75
CA VAL A 417 22.13 -12.97 14.38
C VAL A 417 20.70 -13.53 14.22
N ARG A 418 20.46 -14.74 14.74
CA ARG A 418 19.11 -15.34 14.71
C ARG A 418 18.09 -14.54 15.51
N GLY A 419 18.52 -13.86 16.58
CA GLY A 419 17.69 -12.94 17.34
C GLY A 419 17.18 -11.77 16.50
N PHE A 420 18.03 -11.18 15.65
CA PHE A 420 17.63 -10.14 14.69
C PHE A 420 16.65 -10.70 13.65
N LEU A 421 16.97 -11.84 13.07
CA LEU A 421 16.12 -12.48 12.06
C LEU A 421 14.74 -12.83 12.62
N GLY A 422 14.68 -13.33 13.86
CA GLY A 422 13.41 -13.63 14.54
C GLY A 422 12.53 -12.39 14.73
N ARG A 423 13.12 -11.24 15.08
CA ARG A 423 12.41 -9.95 15.16
C ARG A 423 11.86 -9.49 13.81
N MET A 424 12.55 -9.85 12.74
CA MET A 424 12.13 -9.55 11.36
C MET A 424 11.28 -10.64 10.72
N LEU A 425 10.66 -11.47 11.54
CA LEU A 425 9.72 -12.55 11.16
C LEU A 425 10.36 -13.70 10.38
N PHE A 426 11.66 -13.90 10.49
CA PHE A 426 12.35 -15.10 10.01
C PHE A 426 12.51 -16.08 11.18
N ALA A 427 11.54 -16.96 11.35
CA ALA A 427 11.52 -17.90 12.47
C ALA A 427 11.82 -19.34 12.01
N GLY A 428 12.45 -20.13 12.89
CA GLY A 428 12.69 -21.55 12.68
C GLY A 428 13.55 -21.83 11.44
N GLU A 429 13.00 -22.52 10.48
CA GLU A 429 13.68 -22.93 9.25
C GLU A 429 13.88 -21.79 8.23
N ASP A 430 13.24 -20.63 8.41
CA ASP A 430 13.43 -19.50 7.49
C ASP A 430 14.88 -19.00 7.46
N GLY A 431 15.59 -19.06 8.58
CA GLY A 431 16.99 -18.64 8.65
C GLY A 431 17.96 -19.46 7.79
N VAL A 432 17.57 -20.66 7.38
CA VAL A 432 18.37 -21.54 6.49
C VAL A 432 17.98 -21.44 5.03
N LYS A 433 16.95 -20.65 4.69
CA LYS A 433 16.64 -20.35 3.29
C LYS A 433 17.81 -19.64 2.62
N LYS A 434 18.04 -19.95 1.34
CA LYS A 434 19.03 -19.22 0.54
C LYS A 434 18.51 -17.85 0.17
N VAL A 435 19.36 -16.82 0.23
CA VAL A 435 18.96 -15.44 -0.08
C VAL A 435 18.48 -15.24 -1.50
N ARG A 436 18.95 -16.07 -2.44
CA ARG A 436 18.54 -16.04 -3.85
C ARG A 436 17.06 -16.33 -4.08
N ILE A 437 16.43 -17.15 -3.25
CA ILE A 437 15.04 -17.59 -3.42
C ILE A 437 14.02 -16.73 -2.65
N LEU A 438 14.45 -15.67 -2.01
CA LEU A 438 13.61 -14.81 -1.20
C LEU A 438 12.62 -14.02 -2.06
N SER A 439 11.40 -13.84 -1.56
CA SER A 439 10.42 -12.90 -2.11
C SER A 439 10.89 -11.45 -1.94
N GLY A 440 10.29 -10.52 -2.70
CA GLY A 440 10.62 -9.09 -2.58
C GLY A 440 10.52 -8.56 -1.15
N GLY A 441 9.43 -8.86 -0.45
CA GLY A 441 9.25 -8.43 0.95
C GLY A 441 10.24 -9.10 1.93
N GLU A 442 10.63 -10.36 1.71
CA GLU A 442 11.66 -11.02 2.50
C GLU A 442 13.04 -10.37 2.29
N LYS A 443 13.39 -10.03 1.04
CA LYS A 443 14.63 -9.29 0.73
C LYS A 443 14.68 -7.95 1.43
N VAL A 444 13.60 -7.17 1.38
CA VAL A 444 13.50 -5.89 2.08
C VAL A 444 13.68 -6.06 3.59
N ARG A 445 13.04 -7.05 4.21
CA ARG A 445 13.23 -7.34 5.64
C ARG A 445 14.65 -7.77 5.98
N CYS A 446 15.34 -8.50 5.09
CA CYS A 446 16.77 -8.81 5.24
C CYS A 446 17.64 -7.54 5.23
N LEU A 447 17.40 -6.63 4.26
CA LEU A 447 18.14 -5.36 4.18
C LEU A 447 17.91 -4.48 5.42
N LEU A 448 16.68 -4.41 5.92
CA LEU A 448 16.40 -3.70 7.17
C LEU A 448 17.10 -4.34 8.37
N SER A 449 17.21 -5.67 8.42
CA SER A 449 18.00 -6.38 9.42
C SER A 449 19.48 -6.00 9.34
N LYS A 450 20.04 -5.92 8.13
CA LYS A 450 21.42 -5.46 7.88
C LYS A 450 21.63 -4.04 8.39
N MET A 451 20.69 -3.13 8.11
CA MET A 451 20.77 -1.74 8.58
C MET A 451 20.70 -1.64 10.10
N MET A 452 19.82 -2.40 10.75
CA MET A 452 19.71 -2.42 12.21
C MET A 452 20.98 -2.97 12.87
N ILE A 453 21.54 -4.05 12.33
CA ILE A 453 22.70 -4.72 12.92
C ILE A 453 24.00 -3.92 12.72
N SER A 454 24.03 -3.03 11.71
CA SER A 454 25.19 -2.17 11.44
C SER A 454 25.40 -1.07 12.47
N GLY A 455 24.37 -0.67 13.21
CA GLY A 455 24.45 0.40 14.21
C GLY A 455 24.77 1.79 13.65
N ALA A 456 24.48 2.04 12.38
CA ALA A 456 24.72 3.34 11.73
C ALA A 456 23.83 4.45 12.32
N ASN A 457 24.37 5.67 12.35
CA ASN A 457 23.65 6.87 12.82
C ASN A 457 23.10 7.75 11.68
N CYS A 458 23.43 7.42 10.42
CA CYS A 458 22.88 8.03 9.23
C CYS A 458 22.28 6.93 8.34
N LEU A 459 21.00 7.00 8.06
CA LEU A 459 20.29 6.05 7.21
C LEU A 459 19.95 6.70 5.87
N ILE A 460 20.26 6.02 4.78
CA ILE A 460 19.88 6.41 3.41
C ILE A 460 18.95 5.31 2.89
N LEU A 461 17.69 5.64 2.60
CA LEU A 461 16.66 4.69 2.23
C LEU A 461 16.01 5.10 0.89
N ASP A 462 16.25 4.30 -0.14
CA ASP A 462 15.67 4.51 -1.47
C ASP A 462 14.48 3.58 -1.68
N GLU A 463 13.27 4.14 -1.59
CA GLU A 463 11.98 3.43 -1.73
C GLU A 463 11.86 2.19 -0.82
N PRO A 464 12.09 2.31 0.49
CA PRO A 464 12.15 1.16 1.40
C PRO A 464 10.79 0.47 1.63
N THR A 465 9.70 1.11 1.26
CA THR A 465 8.33 0.58 1.43
C THR A 465 7.88 -0.31 0.29
N ASN A 466 8.59 -0.30 -0.85
CA ASN A 466 8.28 -1.16 -1.96
C ASN A 466 8.33 -2.64 -1.55
N HIS A 467 7.33 -3.42 -1.97
CA HIS A 467 7.17 -4.84 -1.66
C HIS A 467 6.89 -5.17 -0.18
N LEU A 468 6.72 -4.18 0.69
CA LEU A 468 6.30 -4.40 2.08
C LEU A 468 4.77 -4.47 2.20
N ASP A 469 4.32 -5.28 3.14
CA ASP A 469 2.94 -5.24 3.61
C ASP A 469 2.70 -4.06 4.55
N MET A 470 1.43 -3.76 4.78
CA MET A 470 1.02 -2.62 5.60
C MET A 470 1.59 -2.69 7.03
N GLU A 471 1.68 -3.89 7.59
CA GLU A 471 2.26 -4.14 8.91
C GLU A 471 3.75 -3.80 8.95
N SER A 472 4.49 -4.21 7.94
CA SER A 472 5.93 -3.91 7.82
C SER A 472 6.20 -2.44 7.53
N ILE A 473 5.37 -1.78 6.69
CA ILE A 473 5.43 -0.33 6.45
C ILE A 473 5.20 0.42 7.76
N THR A 474 4.17 0.04 8.53
CA THR A 474 3.87 0.65 9.83
C THR A 474 5.02 0.48 10.82
N ALA A 475 5.62 -0.70 10.88
CA ALA A 475 6.76 -0.98 11.75
C ALA A 475 8.00 -0.15 11.36
N LEU A 476 8.31 -0.04 10.07
CA LEU A 476 9.41 0.78 9.55
C LEU A 476 9.18 2.26 9.85
N ASN A 477 7.98 2.76 9.61
CA ASN A 477 7.59 4.13 9.89
C ASN A 477 7.81 4.48 11.38
N ASN A 478 7.30 3.65 12.28
CA ASN A 478 7.48 3.82 13.72
C ASN A 478 8.96 3.73 14.14
N GLY A 479 9.73 2.85 13.50
CA GLY A 479 11.17 2.72 13.73
C GLY A 479 11.94 3.98 13.35
N LEU A 480 11.61 4.61 12.21
CA LEU A 480 12.25 5.85 11.78
C LEU A 480 11.82 7.07 12.59
N ILE A 481 10.54 7.16 13.00
CA ILE A 481 10.08 8.23 13.89
C ILE A 481 10.88 8.24 15.20
N LYS A 482 11.14 7.06 15.76
CA LYS A 482 11.89 6.90 17.02
C LYS A 482 13.40 6.95 16.86
N PHE A 483 13.91 6.84 15.63
CA PHE A 483 15.34 6.81 15.36
C PHE A 483 16.00 8.14 15.77
N PRO A 484 17.01 8.12 16.65
CA PRO A 484 17.64 9.34 17.15
C PRO A 484 18.67 9.94 16.18
N GLY A 485 18.99 9.25 15.08
CA GLY A 485 19.95 9.69 14.06
C GLY A 485 19.30 10.44 12.91
N VAL A 486 20.08 10.65 11.87
CA VAL A 486 19.66 11.32 10.63
C VAL A 486 19.17 10.30 9.60
N ALA A 487 18.09 10.60 8.93
CA ALA A 487 17.56 9.79 7.85
C ALA A 487 17.35 10.62 6.58
N LEU A 488 17.84 10.10 5.46
CA LEU A 488 17.55 10.58 4.11
C LEU A 488 16.75 9.47 3.42
N PHE A 489 15.59 9.80 2.87
CA PHE A 489 14.77 8.78 2.24
C PHE A 489 13.94 9.33 1.08
N SER A 490 13.63 8.46 0.12
CA SER A 490 12.57 8.64 -0.85
C SER A 490 11.47 7.62 -0.58
N CYS A 491 10.22 8.01 -0.69
CA CYS A 491 9.09 7.12 -0.45
C CYS A 491 7.83 7.67 -1.11
N HIS A 492 7.03 6.77 -1.70
CA HIS A 492 5.73 7.11 -2.27
C HIS A 492 4.57 7.02 -1.26
N ASP A 493 4.80 6.40 -0.09
CA ASP A 493 3.78 6.35 0.97
C ASP A 493 3.64 7.72 1.64
N HIS A 494 2.53 8.40 1.35
CA HIS A 494 2.25 9.75 1.86
C HIS A 494 2.28 9.82 3.39
N GLN A 495 1.65 8.87 4.07
CA GLN A 495 1.62 8.81 5.53
C GLN A 495 3.02 8.63 6.12
N PHE A 496 3.85 7.83 5.48
CA PHE A 496 5.23 7.60 5.89
C PHE A 496 6.06 8.89 5.80
N VAL A 497 5.96 9.61 4.68
CA VAL A 497 6.64 10.90 4.50
C VAL A 497 6.13 11.92 5.50
N GLN A 498 4.81 12.08 5.63
CA GLN A 498 4.16 13.07 6.50
C GLN A 498 4.54 12.90 7.97
N THR A 499 4.64 11.67 8.45
CA THR A 499 4.91 11.39 9.86
C THR A 499 6.38 11.29 10.23
N THR A 500 7.26 11.07 9.24
CA THR A 500 8.70 10.89 9.46
C THR A 500 9.51 12.13 9.15
N ALA A 501 9.20 12.83 8.02
CA ALA A 501 10.01 13.94 7.55
C ALA A 501 9.74 15.23 8.35
N ASN A 502 10.81 15.93 8.70
CA ASN A 502 10.77 17.30 9.21
C ASN A 502 11.34 18.31 8.19
N ARG A 503 11.82 17.81 7.05
CA ARG A 503 12.39 18.60 5.97
C ARG A 503 12.13 17.93 4.63
N ILE A 504 11.71 18.69 3.63
CA ILE A 504 11.43 18.23 2.29
C ILE A 504 12.44 18.85 1.32
N ILE A 505 13.10 18.01 0.53
CA ILE A 505 13.96 18.42 -0.58
C ILE A 505 13.36 17.87 -1.87
N GLU A 506 12.90 18.75 -2.75
CA GLU A 506 12.42 18.38 -4.08
C GLU A 506 13.52 18.52 -5.12
N ILE A 507 13.74 17.48 -5.92
CA ILE A 507 14.58 17.54 -7.11
C ILE A 507 13.65 17.83 -8.28
N LEU A 508 13.83 19.02 -8.87
CA LEU A 508 13.02 19.47 -10.00
C LEU A 508 13.46 18.78 -11.30
N PRO A 509 12.62 18.76 -12.36
CA PRO A 509 12.94 18.11 -13.63
C PRO A 509 14.26 18.59 -14.27
N ASN A 510 14.65 19.84 -14.06
CA ASN A 510 15.94 20.39 -14.52
C ASN A 510 17.15 20.00 -13.64
N GLY A 511 16.97 19.14 -12.65
CA GLY A 511 18.00 18.68 -11.72
C GLY A 511 18.34 19.64 -10.58
N SER A 512 17.67 20.79 -10.45
CA SER A 512 17.88 21.72 -9.35
C SER A 512 17.09 21.32 -8.10
N LEU A 513 17.44 21.90 -6.94
CA LEU A 513 16.78 21.62 -5.67
C LEU A 513 15.83 22.73 -5.23
N VAL A 514 14.78 22.30 -4.53
CA VAL A 514 14.02 23.15 -3.60
C VAL A 514 14.07 22.51 -2.22
N ASP A 515 14.51 23.25 -1.23
CA ASP A 515 14.73 22.80 0.14
C ASP A 515 13.87 23.60 1.11
N LYS A 516 13.01 22.91 1.86
CA LYS A 516 12.08 23.53 2.82
C LYS A 516 12.00 22.72 4.12
N ILE A 517 12.13 23.41 5.24
CA ILE A 517 11.88 22.86 6.57
C ILE A 517 10.37 22.96 6.84
N THR A 518 9.66 21.90 6.54
CA THR A 518 8.19 21.85 6.59
C THR A 518 7.68 20.41 6.62
N THR A 519 6.39 20.24 6.90
CA THR A 519 5.71 18.93 6.74
C THR A 519 5.37 18.68 5.27
N TYR A 520 5.07 17.42 4.94
CA TYR A 520 4.76 17.05 3.56
C TYR A 520 3.45 17.68 3.07
N ASP A 521 2.42 17.70 3.92
CA ASP A 521 1.12 18.32 3.57
C ASP A 521 1.24 19.83 3.34
N GLU A 522 1.98 20.54 4.20
CA GLU A 522 2.25 21.96 4.03
C GLU A 522 3.02 22.25 2.75
N TYR A 523 3.97 21.37 2.43
CA TYR A 523 4.76 21.48 1.20
C TYR A 523 3.89 21.31 -0.05
N LEU A 524 3.00 20.30 -0.08
CA LEU A 524 2.08 20.05 -1.19
C LEU A 524 1.04 21.17 -1.36
N ALA A 525 0.59 21.77 -0.26
CA ALA A 525 -0.38 22.87 -0.26
C ALA A 525 0.25 24.22 -0.65
N SER A 526 1.58 24.33 -0.79
CA SER A 526 2.27 25.57 -1.12
C SER A 526 2.04 25.99 -2.56
N ASP A 527 1.34 27.12 -2.77
CA ASP A 527 1.10 27.73 -4.09
C ASP A 527 2.38 28.08 -4.84
N GLU A 528 3.43 28.47 -4.11
CA GLU A 528 4.73 28.77 -4.69
C GLU A 528 5.34 27.52 -5.38
N MET A 529 5.20 26.38 -4.74
CA MET A 529 5.74 25.13 -5.26
C MET A 529 4.91 24.60 -6.43
N ALA A 530 3.59 24.72 -6.37
CA ALA A 530 2.71 24.37 -7.49
C ALA A 530 3.04 25.19 -8.74
N ARG A 531 3.28 26.49 -8.59
CA ARG A 531 3.71 27.38 -9.71
C ARG A 531 5.05 26.98 -10.29
N LYS A 532 6.05 26.66 -9.45
CA LYS A 532 7.38 26.22 -9.93
C LYS A 532 7.28 24.92 -10.72
N ARG A 533 6.51 23.92 -10.24
CA ARG A 533 6.29 22.67 -10.98
C ARG A 533 5.66 22.93 -12.34
N THR A 534 4.61 23.75 -12.40
CA THR A 534 3.90 24.09 -13.64
C THR A 534 4.81 24.80 -14.65
N VAL A 535 5.64 25.74 -14.20
CA VAL A 535 6.58 26.46 -15.09
C VAL A 535 7.63 25.50 -15.68
N PHE A 536 8.15 24.58 -14.90
CA PHE A 536 9.14 23.60 -15.39
C PHE A 536 8.52 22.57 -16.34
N THR A 537 7.29 22.15 -16.11
CA THR A 537 6.58 21.25 -17.03
C THR A 537 6.33 21.93 -18.38
N ALA A 538 5.95 23.21 -18.38
CA ALA A 538 5.74 23.98 -19.60
C ALA A 538 7.05 24.25 -20.38
N GLN A 539 8.18 24.41 -19.69
CA GLN A 539 9.48 24.63 -20.35
C GLN A 539 10.05 23.35 -21.00
N THR A 540 9.77 22.17 -20.44
CA THR A 540 10.14 20.90 -21.08
C THR A 540 9.33 20.59 -22.33
N GLU A 541 8.09 21.06 -22.43
CA GLU A 541 7.27 20.93 -23.64
C GLU A 541 7.70 21.89 -24.77
N ASP A 542 8.27 23.06 -24.44
CA ASP A 542 8.78 24.05 -25.42
C ASP A 542 10.18 23.69 -25.94
N ASP A 543 10.98 22.92 -25.22
CA ASP A 543 12.33 22.50 -25.65
C ASP A 543 12.30 21.21 -26.52
N GLU A 544 11.15 20.51 -26.63
CA GLU A 544 10.93 19.33 -27.50
C GLU A 544 10.25 19.70 -28.86
N ASN A 545 9.93 20.97 -29.13
CA ASN A 545 9.47 21.50 -30.42
C ASN A 545 10.58 22.39 -31.03
#